data_21f9c734325387b3c30ee2796c5c150a
#
_entry.id   21f9c734325387b3c30ee2796c5c150a
#
_cell.length_a   1.000
_cell.length_b   1.000
_cell.length_c   1.000
_cell.angle_alpha   90.00
_cell.angle_beta   90.00
_cell.angle_gamma   90.00
#
_symmetry.space_group_name_H-M   'P 1'
#
loop_
_entity.id
_entity.type
_entity.pdbx_description
1 polymer ?
#
loop_
_entity_poly.entity_id
_entity_poly.type
_entity_poly.pdbx_seq_one_letter_code
_entity_poly.pdbx_strand_id
1 'polypeptide(L)'
;MTDATNDPTHSGGGRKSLYVQDPRTKRRAAAEKRFRAYGIGAIATGMLFLVVLITSIVWNGIPAFTQTFITVQVALPEEKLDKSGARDLAVMKKVSTFGYAPLVDTALVAALDENGVENPYPKAKRLRALISASAAAQVRDTVLANPDLIGTTQEFRLLASSRVDGYLKGRVSRDSIARDKNIDAEHLDIIDALRTAGLVKRIFNWDFIFGADASESRPESAGIGVSMVGSLFMMLVVLGLSLPIGVAAAIYLEEFASRNRFADIVEVNISNLAAVPSIVFGILGLSIYIQLMHLPSSAPLVGGLVLTLMTLPRIIIPARAALTAVPPSIREAALGVGASKMQTVMHHVLPLAMPGILTGVIIGMAQALGETAPLLLIGMVGFIATNYPENFI
;
A
#
# COMPACT_ATOMS: atom_id res chain seq x y z
N MET A 1 18.14 -103.20 -6.19
CA MET A 1 17.45 -103.09 -4.94
C MET A 1 17.97 -101.84 -4.28
N THR A 2 17.35 -100.75 -4.20
CA THR A 2 16.03 -100.32 -3.76
C THR A 2 15.76 -98.90 -4.23
N ASP A 3 14.56 -98.73 -4.53
CA ASP A 3 13.71 -97.58 -4.80
C ASP A 3 14.15 -96.24 -4.27
N ALA A 4 14.22 -95.25 -5.14
CA ALA A 4 14.26 -93.85 -4.82
C ALA A 4 12.90 -93.21 -5.20
N THR A 5 12.11 -93.00 -4.22
CA THR A 5 10.79 -92.34 -4.29
C THR A 5 10.87 -90.90 -4.82
N ASN A 6 10.16 -90.69 -5.83
CA ASN A 6 9.84 -89.39 -6.45
C ASN A 6 9.09 -88.50 -5.46
N ASP A 7 9.62 -87.33 -5.13
CA ASP A 7 8.90 -86.28 -4.41
C ASP A 7 8.54 -85.11 -5.38
N PRO A 8 7.25 -84.96 -5.76
CA PRO A 8 6.82 -83.93 -6.66
C PRO A 8 6.18 -82.74 -5.91
N THR A 9 6.99 -81.93 -5.26
CA THR A 9 6.46 -80.68 -4.69
C THR A 9 7.34 -79.47 -5.00
N HIS A 10 7.61 -79.22 -6.28
CA HIS A 10 7.88 -77.88 -6.74
C HIS A 10 6.57 -77.28 -7.24
N SER A 11 5.80 -76.69 -6.30
CA SER A 11 4.66 -75.85 -6.59
C SER A 11 5.15 -74.64 -7.41
N GLY A 12 4.80 -74.62 -8.71
CA GLY A 12 5.11 -73.53 -9.61
C GLY A 12 4.58 -72.19 -9.09
N GLY A 13 5.50 -71.40 -8.59
CA GLY A 13 5.26 -69.97 -8.37
C GLY A 13 4.96 -69.35 -9.74
N GLY A 14 3.68 -69.28 -10.10
CA GLY A 14 3.25 -68.60 -11.30
C GLY A 14 3.88 -67.18 -11.33
N ARG A 15 4.70 -66.92 -12.35
CA ARG A 15 5.23 -65.58 -12.61
C ARG A 15 4.04 -64.65 -12.67
N LYS A 16 3.79 -63.87 -11.59
CA LYS A 16 2.80 -62.81 -11.56
C LYS A 16 3.16 -61.84 -12.68
N SER A 17 2.29 -61.76 -13.68
CA SER A 17 2.45 -60.81 -14.76
C SER A 17 2.65 -59.42 -14.19
N LEU A 18 3.73 -58.70 -14.62
CA LEU A 18 4.01 -57.32 -14.21
C LEU A 18 2.84 -56.36 -14.52
N TYR A 19 1.90 -56.79 -15.36
CA TYR A 19 0.70 -56.02 -15.73
C TYR A 19 -0.49 -56.24 -14.79
N VAL A 20 -0.46 -57.23 -13.90
CA VAL A 20 -1.55 -57.49 -12.94
C VAL A 20 -1.16 -56.82 -11.62
N GLN A 21 -1.80 -55.68 -11.35
CA GLN A 21 -1.57 -54.93 -10.09
C GLN A 21 -2.11 -55.74 -8.88
N ASP A 22 -1.25 -56.05 -7.94
CA ASP A 22 -1.58 -56.64 -6.66
C ASP A 22 -2.63 -55.74 -5.93
N PRO A 23 -3.62 -56.32 -5.21
CA PRO A 23 -4.59 -55.56 -4.40
C PRO A 23 -3.96 -54.55 -3.45
N ARG A 24 -2.75 -54.85 -2.93
CA ARG A 24 -1.97 -53.91 -2.09
C ARG A 24 -1.48 -52.67 -2.87
N THR A 25 -1.03 -52.88 -4.11
CA THR A 25 -0.60 -51.80 -5.03
C THR A 25 -1.77 -50.90 -5.40
N LYS A 26 -2.95 -51.50 -5.70
CA LYS A 26 -4.18 -50.75 -5.97
C LYS A 26 -4.61 -49.87 -4.77
N ARG A 27 -4.53 -50.43 -3.55
CA ARG A 27 -4.81 -49.65 -2.31
C ARG A 27 -3.84 -48.50 -2.11
N ARG A 28 -2.54 -48.70 -2.35
CA ARG A 28 -1.53 -47.62 -2.27
C ARG A 28 -1.77 -46.56 -3.33
N ALA A 29 -2.03 -46.94 -4.57
CA ALA A 29 -2.36 -46.00 -5.65
C ALA A 29 -3.64 -45.21 -5.37
N ALA A 30 -4.66 -45.85 -4.76
CA ALA A 30 -5.89 -45.16 -4.35
C ALA A 30 -5.65 -44.19 -3.19
N ALA A 31 -4.76 -44.52 -2.24
CA ALA A 31 -4.37 -43.64 -1.13
C ALA A 31 -3.59 -42.45 -1.66
N GLU A 32 -2.64 -42.64 -2.58
CA GLU A 32 -1.88 -41.59 -3.24
C GLU A 32 -2.78 -40.63 -4.02
N LYS A 33 -3.76 -41.17 -4.82
CA LYS A 33 -4.74 -40.35 -5.52
C LYS A 33 -5.55 -39.48 -4.55
N ARG A 34 -5.99 -40.05 -3.42
CA ARG A 34 -6.71 -39.28 -2.39
C ARG A 34 -5.85 -38.20 -1.78
N PHE A 35 -4.61 -38.53 -1.42
CA PHE A 35 -3.66 -37.54 -0.88
C PHE A 35 -3.39 -36.41 -1.87
N ARG A 36 -3.18 -36.74 -3.15
CA ARG A 36 -3.05 -35.74 -4.21
C ARG A 36 -4.32 -34.89 -4.36
N ALA A 37 -5.51 -35.50 -4.28
CA ALA A 37 -6.77 -34.79 -4.32
C ALA A 37 -6.93 -33.82 -3.12
N TYR A 38 -6.52 -34.23 -1.92
CA TYR A 38 -6.49 -33.35 -0.76
C TYR A 38 -5.52 -32.18 -0.96
N GLY A 39 -4.34 -32.44 -1.50
CA GLY A 39 -3.36 -31.40 -1.83
C GLY A 39 -3.92 -30.40 -2.87
N ILE A 40 -4.53 -30.90 -3.93
CA ILE A 40 -5.20 -30.06 -4.95
C ILE A 40 -6.36 -29.27 -4.31
N GLY A 41 -7.17 -29.91 -3.49
CA GLY A 41 -8.27 -29.26 -2.77
C GLY A 41 -7.77 -28.14 -1.85
N ALA A 42 -6.68 -28.37 -1.11
CA ALA A 42 -6.08 -27.35 -0.26
C ALA A 42 -5.55 -26.14 -1.06
N ILE A 43 -4.87 -26.41 -2.19
CA ILE A 43 -4.39 -25.35 -3.09
C ILE A 43 -5.58 -24.56 -3.68
N ALA A 44 -6.61 -25.27 -4.17
CA ALA A 44 -7.81 -24.63 -4.72
C ALA A 44 -8.52 -23.76 -3.68
N THR A 45 -8.60 -24.23 -2.43
CA THR A 45 -9.18 -23.46 -1.32
C THR A 45 -8.35 -22.21 -1.03
N GLY A 46 -7.03 -22.32 -0.97
CA GLY A 46 -6.13 -21.16 -0.77
C GLY A 46 -6.27 -20.15 -1.90
N MET A 47 -6.32 -20.60 -3.16
CA MET A 47 -6.56 -19.73 -4.31
C MET A 47 -7.93 -19.07 -4.28
N LEU A 48 -8.97 -19.79 -3.86
CA LEU A 48 -10.31 -19.24 -3.72
C LEU A 48 -10.32 -18.08 -2.70
N PHE A 49 -9.72 -18.28 -1.53
CA PHE A 49 -9.61 -17.21 -0.52
C PHE A 49 -8.82 -16.03 -1.04
N LEU A 50 -7.71 -16.24 -1.76
CA LEU A 50 -6.95 -15.17 -2.38
C LEU A 50 -7.80 -14.39 -3.39
N VAL A 51 -8.54 -15.06 -4.26
CA VAL A 51 -9.43 -14.41 -5.24
C VAL A 51 -10.53 -13.62 -4.52
N VAL A 52 -11.16 -14.18 -3.49
CA VAL A 52 -12.18 -13.50 -2.67
C VAL A 52 -11.59 -12.25 -2.01
N LEU A 53 -10.39 -12.35 -1.43
CA LEU A 53 -9.70 -11.23 -0.80
C LEU A 53 -9.42 -10.12 -1.81
N ILE A 54 -8.80 -10.44 -2.95
CA ILE A 54 -8.47 -9.46 -3.99
C ILE A 54 -9.76 -8.81 -4.52
N THR A 55 -10.78 -9.61 -4.82
CA THR A 55 -12.08 -9.11 -5.30
C THR A 55 -12.71 -8.17 -4.29
N SER A 56 -12.67 -8.52 -3.00
CA SER A 56 -13.18 -7.67 -1.92
C SER A 56 -12.44 -6.33 -1.84
N ILE A 57 -11.10 -6.36 -1.90
CA ILE A 57 -10.27 -5.14 -1.87
C ILE A 57 -10.60 -4.26 -3.08
N VAL A 58 -10.63 -4.82 -4.28
CA VAL A 58 -10.91 -4.09 -5.53
C VAL A 58 -12.31 -3.50 -5.49
N TRP A 59 -13.32 -4.29 -5.15
CA TRP A 59 -14.71 -3.86 -5.10
C TRP A 59 -14.93 -2.70 -4.12
N ASN A 60 -14.33 -2.77 -2.94
CA ASN A 60 -14.40 -1.72 -1.94
C ASN A 60 -13.49 -0.52 -2.25
N GLY A 61 -12.43 -0.72 -3.03
CA GLY A 61 -11.46 0.31 -3.39
C GLY A 61 -11.87 1.16 -4.60
N ILE A 62 -12.48 0.57 -5.64
CA ILE A 62 -12.86 1.26 -6.88
C ILE A 62 -13.61 2.57 -6.64
N PRO A 63 -14.58 2.69 -5.71
CA PRO A 63 -15.30 3.93 -5.48
C PRO A 63 -14.42 5.10 -4.99
N ALA A 64 -13.20 4.85 -4.49
CA ALA A 64 -12.28 5.92 -4.11
C ALA A 64 -11.76 6.72 -5.31
N PHE A 65 -11.72 6.10 -6.50
CA PHE A 65 -11.31 6.77 -7.73
C PHE A 65 -12.38 7.68 -8.33
N THR A 66 -13.52 7.83 -7.69
CA THR A 66 -14.56 8.77 -8.08
C THR A 66 -14.92 9.68 -6.92
N GLN A 67 -15.29 10.91 -7.23
CA GLN A 67 -15.62 11.95 -6.27
C GLN A 67 -16.86 12.70 -6.72
N THR A 68 -17.73 13.04 -5.79
CA THR A 68 -19.00 13.73 -6.07
C THR A 68 -18.85 15.21 -5.81
N PHE A 69 -19.33 16.03 -6.77
CA PHE A 69 -19.36 17.48 -6.68
C PHE A 69 -20.79 17.98 -6.82
N ILE A 70 -21.08 19.07 -6.10
CA ILE A 70 -22.32 19.81 -6.16
C ILE A 70 -21.98 21.16 -6.83
N THR A 71 -22.60 21.45 -7.96
CA THR A 71 -22.41 22.70 -8.68
C THR A 71 -23.37 23.75 -8.14
N VAL A 72 -22.84 24.91 -7.73
CA VAL A 72 -23.62 26.05 -7.23
C VAL A 72 -23.09 27.35 -7.74
N GLN A 73 -23.98 28.35 -7.90
CA GLN A 73 -23.62 29.72 -8.27
C GLN A 73 -23.35 30.52 -6.98
N VAL A 74 -22.11 30.94 -6.78
CA VAL A 74 -21.70 31.70 -5.60
C VAL A 74 -21.53 33.16 -5.96
N ALA A 75 -22.32 34.03 -5.38
CA ALA A 75 -22.14 35.47 -5.48
C ALA A 75 -20.95 35.89 -4.55
N LEU A 76 -20.07 36.72 -5.10
CA LEU A 76 -18.85 37.18 -4.45
C LEU A 76 -18.92 38.70 -4.17
N PRO A 77 -19.72 39.17 -3.19
CA PRO A 77 -19.93 40.58 -2.94
C PRO A 77 -18.65 41.28 -2.46
N GLU A 78 -18.33 42.39 -3.10
CA GLU A 78 -17.12 43.19 -2.82
C GLU A 78 -17.09 43.69 -1.38
N GLU A 79 -18.23 44.18 -0.86
CA GLU A 79 -18.35 44.68 0.52
C GLU A 79 -17.87 43.73 1.61
N LYS A 80 -18.04 42.40 1.36
CA LYS A 80 -17.64 41.36 2.32
C LYS A 80 -16.22 40.85 2.12
N LEU A 81 -15.75 40.82 0.87
CA LEU A 81 -14.48 40.17 0.48
C LEU A 81 -13.32 41.14 0.32
N ASP A 82 -13.61 42.36 -0.16
CA ASP A 82 -12.63 43.44 -0.32
C ASP A 82 -13.18 44.77 0.20
N LYS A 83 -13.01 45.03 1.50
CA LYS A 83 -13.47 46.28 2.11
C LYS A 83 -12.72 47.50 1.62
N SER A 84 -11.58 47.33 0.95
CA SER A 84 -10.76 48.44 0.43
C SER A 84 -11.16 48.83 -0.99
N GLY A 85 -11.83 47.98 -1.74
CA GLY A 85 -12.13 48.16 -3.16
C GLY A 85 -10.91 48.18 -4.09
N ALA A 86 -9.71 48.03 -3.51
CA ALA A 86 -8.42 48.10 -4.22
C ALA A 86 -7.91 46.75 -4.72
N ARG A 87 -8.63 45.68 -4.45
CA ARG A 87 -8.22 44.26 -4.74
C ARG A 87 -6.84 43.88 -4.21
N ASP A 88 -6.46 44.49 -3.07
CA ASP A 88 -5.19 44.21 -2.42
C ASP A 88 -5.22 42.83 -1.77
N LEU A 89 -4.36 41.93 -2.27
CA LEU A 89 -4.22 40.56 -1.75
C LEU A 89 -3.90 40.52 -0.25
N ALA A 90 -3.16 41.52 0.28
CA ALA A 90 -2.83 41.58 1.69
C ALA A 90 -4.07 41.87 2.55
N VAL A 91 -5.00 42.64 2.05
CA VAL A 91 -6.29 42.94 2.70
C VAL A 91 -7.25 41.74 2.56
N MET A 92 -7.35 41.17 1.37
CA MET A 92 -8.21 40.03 1.08
C MET A 92 -7.81 38.77 1.87
N LYS A 93 -6.52 38.53 2.07
CA LYS A 93 -6.02 37.42 2.91
C LYS A 93 -6.46 37.51 4.37
N LYS A 94 -6.80 38.71 4.88
CA LYS A 94 -7.32 38.90 6.25
C LYS A 94 -8.74 38.34 6.40
N VAL A 95 -9.48 38.20 5.30
CA VAL A 95 -10.80 37.53 5.34
C VAL A 95 -10.55 36.02 5.52
N SER A 96 -10.93 35.54 6.69
CA SER A 96 -10.76 34.11 7.01
C SER A 96 -11.76 33.26 6.21
N THR A 97 -11.52 31.96 6.13
CA THR A 97 -12.43 30.99 5.52
C THR A 97 -13.85 31.06 6.07
N PHE A 98 -14.02 31.47 7.35
CA PHE A 98 -15.33 31.66 7.96
C PHE A 98 -16.14 32.79 7.31
N GLY A 99 -15.47 33.80 6.70
CA GLY A 99 -16.15 34.87 5.96
C GLY A 99 -16.76 34.38 4.64
N TYR A 100 -16.22 33.34 4.04
CA TYR A 100 -16.73 32.74 2.80
C TYR A 100 -17.85 31.71 3.05
N ALA A 101 -17.90 31.12 4.23
CA ALA A 101 -18.88 30.09 4.55
C ALA A 101 -20.35 30.54 4.40
N PRO A 102 -20.77 31.77 4.81
CA PRO A 102 -22.13 32.25 4.55
C PRO A 102 -22.46 32.46 3.09
N LEU A 103 -21.47 32.76 2.22
CA LEU A 103 -21.68 32.88 0.77
C LEU A 103 -22.04 31.54 0.17
N VAL A 104 -21.37 30.49 0.58
CA VAL A 104 -21.66 29.11 0.16
C VAL A 104 -23.04 28.67 0.68
N ASP A 105 -23.39 29.01 1.95
CA ASP A 105 -24.72 28.71 2.50
C ASP A 105 -25.83 29.35 1.66
N THR A 106 -25.66 30.64 1.31
CA THR A 106 -26.62 31.37 0.49
C THR A 106 -26.73 30.80 -0.94
N ALA A 107 -25.60 30.40 -1.51
CA ALA A 107 -25.54 29.75 -2.82
C ALA A 107 -26.28 28.41 -2.85
N LEU A 108 -26.17 27.62 -1.77
CA LEU A 108 -26.90 26.35 -1.65
C LEU A 108 -28.42 26.60 -1.57
N VAL A 109 -28.86 27.58 -0.77
CA VAL A 109 -30.29 27.96 -0.70
C VAL A 109 -30.78 28.42 -2.09
N ALA A 110 -30.07 29.32 -2.75
CA ALA A 110 -30.44 29.79 -4.10
C ALA A 110 -30.52 28.62 -5.09
N ALA A 111 -29.59 27.67 -5.05
CA ALA A 111 -29.64 26.51 -5.94
C ALA A 111 -30.86 25.61 -5.66
N LEU A 112 -31.34 25.52 -4.41
CA LEU A 112 -32.60 24.82 -4.10
C LEU A 112 -33.80 25.55 -4.65
N ASP A 113 -33.89 26.86 -4.37
CA ASP A 113 -35.01 27.71 -4.81
C ASP A 113 -35.14 27.74 -6.35
N GLU A 114 -34.02 27.89 -7.07
CA GLU A 114 -33.99 27.90 -8.56
C GLU A 114 -34.47 26.58 -9.17
N ASN A 115 -34.26 25.45 -8.46
CA ASN A 115 -34.67 24.13 -8.93
C ASN A 115 -35.99 23.64 -8.31
N GLY A 116 -36.70 24.50 -7.58
CA GLY A 116 -37.98 24.16 -6.98
C GLY A 116 -37.88 23.08 -5.89
N VAL A 117 -36.72 22.95 -5.24
CA VAL A 117 -36.50 22.00 -4.14
C VAL A 117 -36.81 22.70 -2.83
N GLU A 118 -37.78 22.15 -2.08
CA GLU A 118 -38.14 22.69 -0.79
C GLU A 118 -37.01 22.56 0.22
N ASN A 119 -36.69 23.66 0.91
CA ASN A 119 -35.71 23.67 1.96
C ASN A 119 -36.40 23.49 3.32
N PRO A 120 -36.31 22.32 3.96
CA PRO A 120 -36.94 22.04 5.24
C PRO A 120 -36.23 22.71 6.42
N TYR A 121 -35.04 23.29 6.18
CA TYR A 121 -34.23 23.83 7.27
C TYR A 121 -34.42 25.37 7.41
N PRO A 122 -34.80 25.86 8.61
CA PRO A 122 -34.92 27.29 8.84
C PRO A 122 -33.58 28.04 8.85
N LYS A 123 -32.45 27.28 8.99
CA LYS A 123 -31.12 27.86 9.01
C LYS A 123 -30.30 27.28 7.83
N ALA A 124 -29.90 28.14 6.90
CA ALA A 124 -29.06 27.78 5.75
C ALA A 124 -27.76 26.99 6.13
N LYS A 125 -27.21 27.26 7.33
CA LYS A 125 -26.04 26.57 7.86
C LYS A 125 -26.23 25.02 7.94
N ARG A 126 -27.46 24.52 8.04
CA ARG A 126 -27.72 23.07 8.07
C ARG A 126 -27.38 22.42 6.73
N LEU A 127 -27.52 23.14 5.62
CA LEU A 127 -27.19 22.65 4.28
C LEU A 127 -25.69 22.38 4.08
N ARG A 128 -24.82 22.90 4.96
CA ARG A 128 -23.38 22.59 4.93
C ARG A 128 -23.08 21.10 5.09
N ALA A 129 -24.00 20.33 5.68
CA ALA A 129 -23.84 18.88 5.80
C ALA A 129 -23.79 18.19 4.42
N LEU A 130 -24.26 18.85 3.38
CA LEU A 130 -24.24 18.35 2.00
C LEU A 130 -22.87 18.45 1.36
N ILE A 131 -22.05 19.42 1.74
CA ILE A 131 -20.76 19.75 1.15
C ILE A 131 -19.61 19.49 2.12
N SER A 132 -18.40 19.36 1.59
CA SER A 132 -17.19 19.24 2.38
C SER A 132 -16.93 20.49 3.22
N ALA A 133 -16.34 20.32 4.40
CA ALA A 133 -15.86 21.41 5.21
C ALA A 133 -14.79 22.29 4.50
N SER A 134 -14.18 21.77 3.43
CA SER A 134 -13.21 22.50 2.61
C SER A 134 -13.86 23.45 1.59
N ALA A 135 -15.17 23.40 1.36
CA ALA A 135 -15.84 24.18 0.32
C ALA A 135 -15.61 25.71 0.45
N ALA A 136 -15.70 26.25 1.65
CA ALA A 136 -15.43 27.67 1.90
C ALA A 136 -13.96 28.04 1.67
N ALA A 137 -13.02 27.13 1.95
CA ALA A 137 -11.60 27.31 1.64
C ALA A 137 -11.35 27.27 0.13
N GLN A 138 -11.99 26.35 -0.59
CA GLN A 138 -11.91 26.26 -2.04
C GLN A 138 -12.37 27.58 -2.71
N VAL A 139 -13.51 28.14 -2.31
CA VAL A 139 -13.99 29.42 -2.83
C VAL A 139 -13.00 30.54 -2.52
N ARG A 140 -12.49 30.61 -1.27
CA ARG A 140 -11.50 31.60 -0.85
C ARG A 140 -10.23 31.52 -1.69
N ASP A 141 -9.67 30.33 -1.86
CA ASP A 141 -8.41 30.14 -2.58
C ASP A 141 -8.57 30.50 -4.08
N THR A 142 -9.73 30.18 -4.68
CA THR A 142 -10.05 30.60 -6.05
C THR A 142 -10.14 32.12 -6.18
N VAL A 143 -10.78 32.79 -5.22
CA VAL A 143 -10.91 34.27 -5.23
C VAL A 143 -9.54 34.92 -4.99
N LEU A 144 -8.70 34.38 -4.10
CA LEU A 144 -7.35 34.90 -3.87
C LEU A 144 -6.42 34.68 -5.07
N ALA A 145 -6.61 33.61 -5.83
CA ALA A 145 -5.88 33.36 -7.09
C ALA A 145 -6.32 34.29 -8.20
N ASN A 146 -7.61 34.69 -8.22
CA ASN A 146 -8.21 35.56 -9.26
C ASN A 146 -9.08 36.64 -8.59
N PRO A 147 -8.47 37.74 -8.10
CA PRO A 147 -9.21 38.82 -7.44
C PRO A 147 -10.29 39.51 -8.28
N ASP A 148 -10.21 39.39 -9.63
CA ASP A 148 -11.16 39.96 -10.55
C ASP A 148 -12.57 39.32 -10.53
N LEU A 149 -12.66 38.16 -9.85
CA LEU A 149 -13.96 37.47 -9.64
C LEU A 149 -14.83 38.19 -8.59
N ILE A 150 -14.27 39.10 -7.80
CA ILE A 150 -15.01 39.87 -6.78
C ILE A 150 -16.01 40.79 -7.50
N GLY A 151 -17.24 40.86 -7.00
CA GLY A 151 -18.36 41.57 -7.58
C GLY A 151 -19.13 40.76 -8.62
N THR A 152 -18.74 39.53 -8.91
CA THR A 152 -19.43 38.65 -9.87
C THR A 152 -20.07 37.45 -9.19
N THR A 153 -20.95 36.77 -9.92
CA THR A 153 -21.46 35.44 -9.54
C THR A 153 -20.74 34.41 -10.39
N GLN A 154 -20.15 33.43 -9.72
CA GLN A 154 -19.34 32.38 -10.36
C GLN A 154 -19.86 30.98 -10.05
N GLU A 155 -19.75 30.10 -11.04
CA GLU A 155 -20.04 28.67 -10.85
C GLU A 155 -18.90 27.97 -10.11
N PHE A 156 -19.22 27.38 -8.98
CA PHE A 156 -18.29 26.55 -8.22
C PHE A 156 -18.75 25.11 -8.19
N ARG A 157 -17.81 24.20 -8.38
CA ARG A 157 -17.99 22.77 -8.14
C ARG A 157 -17.46 22.45 -6.78
N LEU A 158 -18.34 22.40 -5.78
CA LEU A 158 -18.00 22.14 -4.40
C LEU A 158 -18.00 20.64 -4.14
N LEU A 159 -16.98 20.15 -3.44
CA LEU A 159 -16.88 18.76 -3.05
C LEU A 159 -18.03 18.39 -2.11
N ALA A 160 -18.74 17.31 -2.39
CA ALA A 160 -19.76 16.77 -1.50
C ALA A 160 -19.13 16.23 -0.21
N SER A 161 -19.87 16.25 0.89
CA SER A 161 -19.41 15.65 2.14
C SER A 161 -19.23 14.12 1.99
N SER A 162 -18.38 13.52 2.80
CA SER A 162 -18.13 12.07 2.78
C SER A 162 -19.39 11.23 2.95
N ARG A 163 -20.38 11.74 3.68
CA ARG A 163 -21.66 11.06 3.88
C ARG A 163 -22.54 11.09 2.64
N VAL A 164 -22.61 12.24 1.99
CA VAL A 164 -23.32 12.39 0.71
C VAL A 164 -22.66 11.59 -0.39
N ASP A 165 -21.34 11.65 -0.51
CA ASP A 165 -20.59 10.84 -1.47
C ASP A 165 -20.77 9.34 -1.21
N GLY A 166 -20.73 8.93 0.08
CA GLY A 166 -21.01 7.56 0.52
C GLY A 166 -22.42 7.09 0.20
N TYR A 167 -23.43 7.94 0.35
CA TYR A 167 -24.81 7.65 -0.03
C TYR A 167 -24.96 7.44 -1.53
N LEU A 168 -24.43 8.36 -2.32
CA LEU A 168 -24.49 8.27 -3.78
C LEU A 168 -23.69 7.10 -4.36
N LYS A 169 -22.71 6.59 -3.60
CA LYS A 169 -21.93 5.37 -3.93
C LYS A 169 -22.55 4.09 -3.35
N GLY A 170 -23.68 4.18 -2.64
CA GLY A 170 -24.38 3.03 -2.05
C GLY A 170 -23.69 2.44 -0.80
N ARG A 171 -22.74 3.16 -0.18
CA ARG A 171 -22.05 2.75 1.06
C ARG A 171 -22.80 3.18 2.33
N VAL A 172 -23.57 4.24 2.23
CA VAL A 172 -24.40 4.78 3.29
C VAL A 172 -25.86 4.54 2.92
N SER A 173 -26.62 3.87 3.78
CA SER A 173 -28.05 3.65 3.58
C SER A 173 -28.88 4.65 4.39
N ARG A 174 -30.14 4.86 4.00
CA ARG A 174 -31.07 5.72 4.76
C ARG A 174 -31.25 5.24 6.20
N ASP A 175 -31.22 3.92 6.45
CA ASP A 175 -31.30 3.35 7.80
C ASP A 175 -30.05 3.64 8.65
N SER A 176 -28.86 3.69 8.03
CA SER A 176 -27.62 3.99 8.72
C SER A 176 -27.53 5.45 9.17
N ILE A 177 -28.18 6.36 8.42
CA ILE A 177 -28.23 7.79 8.70
C ILE A 177 -29.11 8.13 9.92
N ALA A 178 -30.09 7.31 10.24
CA ALA A 178 -30.92 7.53 11.43
C ALA A 178 -30.12 7.67 12.74
N ARG A 179 -28.86 7.19 12.74
CA ARG A 179 -27.92 7.29 13.87
C ARG A 179 -26.86 8.38 13.70
N ASP A 180 -26.81 9.07 12.56
CA ASP A 180 -25.84 10.14 12.32
C ASP A 180 -26.34 11.47 12.88
N LYS A 181 -25.45 12.22 13.54
CA LYS A 181 -25.78 13.51 14.14
C LYS A 181 -25.67 14.68 13.17
N ASN A 182 -24.99 14.48 12.04
CA ASN A 182 -24.62 15.57 11.13
C ASN A 182 -25.51 15.62 9.88
N ILE A 183 -26.12 14.50 9.50
CA ILE A 183 -26.97 14.37 8.32
C ILE A 183 -28.23 13.58 8.69
N ASP A 184 -29.35 13.94 8.12
CA ASP A 184 -30.65 13.28 8.31
C ASP A 184 -31.28 12.90 6.97
N ALA A 185 -32.47 12.30 7.00
CA ALA A 185 -33.18 11.86 5.81
C ALA A 185 -33.53 13.01 4.84
N GLU A 186 -33.84 14.18 5.38
CA GLU A 186 -34.19 15.38 4.58
C GLU A 186 -33.00 15.85 3.74
N HIS A 187 -31.77 15.77 4.27
CA HIS A 187 -30.56 16.05 3.46
C HIS A 187 -30.41 15.09 2.28
N LEU A 188 -30.81 13.83 2.44
CA LEU A 188 -30.76 12.86 1.33
C LEU A 188 -31.83 13.15 0.28
N ASP A 189 -33.01 13.59 0.70
CA ASP A 189 -34.08 13.98 -0.23
C ASP A 189 -33.64 15.20 -1.05
N ILE A 190 -32.99 16.17 -0.43
CA ILE A 190 -32.38 17.33 -1.11
C ILE A 190 -31.31 16.85 -2.14
N ILE A 191 -30.42 15.94 -1.76
CA ILE A 191 -29.38 15.44 -2.67
C ILE A 191 -29.98 14.69 -3.86
N ASP A 192 -31.00 13.88 -3.64
CA ASP A 192 -31.69 13.16 -4.70
C ASP A 192 -32.40 14.14 -5.67
N ALA A 193 -32.99 15.21 -5.13
CA ALA A 193 -33.58 16.29 -5.92
C ALA A 193 -32.52 17.08 -6.74
N LEU A 194 -31.41 17.49 -6.11
CA LEU A 194 -30.30 18.17 -6.78
C LEU A 194 -29.63 17.27 -7.85
N ARG A 195 -29.58 15.98 -7.62
CA ARG A 195 -29.09 14.99 -8.61
C ARG A 195 -30.02 14.93 -9.81
N THR A 196 -31.33 14.93 -9.58
CA THR A 196 -32.34 14.93 -10.63
C THR A 196 -32.30 16.24 -11.46
N ALA A 197 -32.00 17.36 -10.80
CA ALA A 197 -31.77 18.66 -11.44
C ALA A 197 -30.43 18.77 -12.21
N GLY A 198 -29.57 17.73 -12.12
CA GLY A 198 -28.27 17.68 -12.82
C GLY A 198 -27.12 18.46 -12.15
N LEU A 199 -27.35 19.01 -10.96
CA LEU A 199 -26.36 19.79 -10.21
C LEU A 199 -25.33 18.90 -9.49
N VAL A 200 -25.61 17.61 -9.31
CA VAL A 200 -24.72 16.64 -8.68
C VAL A 200 -24.04 15.81 -9.76
N LYS A 201 -22.71 15.91 -9.83
CA LYS A 201 -21.91 15.18 -10.82
C LYS A 201 -20.83 14.36 -10.12
N ARG A 202 -20.63 13.13 -10.62
CA ARG A 202 -19.52 12.27 -10.20
C ARG A 202 -18.44 12.35 -11.27
N ILE A 203 -17.21 12.64 -10.85
CA ILE A 203 -16.04 12.71 -11.72
C ILE A 203 -14.90 11.85 -11.19
N PHE A 204 -13.88 11.64 -12.01
CA PHE A 204 -12.68 10.93 -11.58
C PHE A 204 -11.93 11.74 -10.52
N ASN A 205 -11.49 11.06 -9.45
CA ASN A 205 -10.83 11.67 -8.31
C ASN A 205 -9.31 11.67 -8.49
N TRP A 206 -8.78 12.71 -9.14
CA TRP A 206 -7.33 12.89 -9.28
C TRP A 206 -6.67 13.24 -7.94
N ASP A 207 -7.38 13.92 -7.05
CA ASP A 207 -6.90 14.29 -5.73
C ASP A 207 -6.63 13.06 -4.85
N PHE A 208 -7.35 11.96 -5.10
CA PHE A 208 -7.06 10.68 -4.44
C PHE A 208 -5.66 10.17 -4.79
N ILE A 209 -5.22 10.32 -6.03
CA ILE A 209 -3.92 9.80 -6.50
C ILE A 209 -2.77 10.75 -6.10
N PHE A 210 -2.98 12.06 -6.29
CA PHE A 210 -1.93 13.07 -6.13
C PHE A 210 -2.09 13.93 -4.89
N GLY A 211 -3.22 13.85 -4.21
CA GLY A 211 -3.50 14.65 -3.02
C GLY A 211 -2.74 14.18 -1.79
N ALA A 212 -2.67 15.09 -0.82
CA ALA A 212 -2.19 14.78 0.51
C ALA A 212 -3.24 14.00 1.31
N ASP A 213 -2.84 13.46 2.45
CA ASP A 213 -3.77 12.84 3.38
C ASP A 213 -4.74 13.88 3.96
N ALA A 214 -5.95 13.44 4.33
CA ALA A 214 -6.96 14.32 4.88
C ALA A 214 -7.19 14.08 6.37
N SER A 215 -7.63 15.14 7.06
CA SER A 215 -8.01 15.02 8.47
C SER A 215 -9.28 14.17 8.62
N GLU A 216 -9.49 13.60 9.80
CA GLU A 216 -10.73 12.87 10.15
C GLU A 216 -12.00 13.68 9.90
N SER A 217 -11.90 15.01 9.91
CA SER A 217 -13.02 15.90 9.61
C SER A 217 -13.34 16.05 8.11
N ARG A 218 -12.45 15.62 7.23
CA ARG A 218 -12.56 15.74 5.76
C ARG A 218 -12.12 14.48 5.03
N PRO A 219 -12.64 13.31 5.35
CA PRO A 219 -12.20 12.05 4.73
C PRO A 219 -12.46 12.00 3.22
N GLU A 220 -13.40 12.82 2.70
CA GLU A 220 -13.69 12.95 1.28
C GLU A 220 -12.53 13.56 0.46
N SER A 221 -11.64 14.31 1.09
CA SER A 221 -10.47 14.92 0.45
C SER A 221 -9.17 14.13 0.65
N ALA A 222 -9.27 12.89 1.17
CA ALA A 222 -8.09 12.04 1.39
C ALA A 222 -7.43 11.62 0.09
N GLY A 223 -6.10 11.79 0.03
CA GLY A 223 -5.24 11.33 -1.06
C GLY A 223 -4.15 10.40 -0.56
N ILE A 224 -3.57 9.62 -1.47
CA ILE A 224 -2.47 8.69 -1.19
C ILE A 224 -1.12 9.18 -1.74
N GLY A 225 -1.10 10.30 -2.45
CA GLY A 225 0.09 10.79 -3.17
C GLY A 225 1.30 10.98 -2.28
N VAL A 226 1.13 11.65 -1.15
CA VAL A 226 2.20 11.89 -0.17
C VAL A 226 2.74 10.59 0.40
N SER A 227 1.84 9.66 0.77
CA SER A 227 2.22 8.35 1.30
C SER A 227 2.97 7.50 0.25
N MET A 228 2.60 7.60 -1.02
CA MET A 228 3.30 6.93 -2.12
C MET A 228 4.71 7.45 -2.30
N VAL A 229 4.90 8.78 -2.30
CA VAL A 229 6.22 9.41 -2.44
C VAL A 229 7.11 9.12 -1.21
N GLY A 230 6.56 9.20 0.00
CA GLY A 230 7.26 8.81 1.22
C GLY A 230 7.71 7.35 1.22
N SER A 231 6.83 6.44 0.80
CA SER A 231 7.16 5.03 0.64
C SER A 231 8.23 4.80 -0.44
N LEU A 232 8.17 5.54 -1.56
CA LEU A 232 9.19 5.47 -2.60
C LEU A 232 10.57 5.86 -2.07
N PHE A 233 10.68 7.00 -1.39
CA PHE A 233 11.96 7.43 -0.79
C PHE A 233 12.48 6.42 0.23
N MET A 234 11.61 5.90 1.10
CA MET A 234 11.98 4.86 2.05
C MET A 234 12.51 3.61 1.35
N MET A 235 11.83 3.13 0.30
CA MET A 235 12.26 1.95 -0.46
C MET A 235 13.55 2.18 -1.25
N LEU A 236 13.82 3.41 -1.72
CA LEU A 236 15.11 3.76 -2.33
C LEU A 236 16.25 3.66 -1.32
N VAL A 237 16.05 4.08 -0.07
CA VAL A 237 17.03 3.89 1.02
C VAL A 237 17.26 2.40 1.28
N VAL A 238 16.19 1.63 1.42
CA VAL A 238 16.29 0.17 1.64
C VAL A 238 17.07 -0.49 0.51
N LEU A 239 16.71 -0.23 -0.73
CA LEU A 239 17.39 -0.83 -1.90
C LEU A 239 18.85 -0.39 -1.99
N GLY A 240 19.11 0.92 -1.83
CA GLY A 240 20.45 1.51 -1.94
C GLY A 240 21.43 1.02 -0.88
N LEU A 241 20.94 0.59 0.28
CA LEU A 241 21.77 0.06 1.35
C LEU A 241 21.76 -1.47 1.39
N SER A 242 20.58 -2.10 1.37
CA SER A 242 20.49 -3.54 1.60
C SER A 242 21.02 -4.37 0.43
N LEU A 243 20.86 -3.92 -0.81
CA LEU A 243 21.36 -4.63 -1.98
C LEU A 243 22.91 -4.66 -2.01
N PRO A 244 23.65 -3.54 -2.01
CA PRO A 244 25.10 -3.59 -2.08
C PRO A 244 25.72 -4.22 -0.84
N ILE A 245 25.24 -3.90 0.36
CA ILE A 245 25.77 -4.47 1.61
C ILE A 245 25.46 -5.96 1.69
N GLY A 246 24.23 -6.37 1.39
CA GLY A 246 23.81 -7.76 1.45
C GLY A 246 24.54 -8.64 0.44
N VAL A 247 24.69 -8.18 -0.82
CA VAL A 247 25.42 -8.92 -1.85
C VAL A 247 26.91 -8.97 -1.54
N ALA A 248 27.52 -7.86 -1.12
CA ALA A 248 28.94 -7.84 -0.72
C ALA A 248 29.21 -8.77 0.46
N ALA A 249 28.34 -8.78 1.47
CA ALA A 249 28.45 -9.71 2.59
C ALA A 249 28.32 -11.17 2.16
N ALA A 250 27.37 -11.47 1.27
CA ALA A 250 27.19 -12.82 0.71
C ALA A 250 28.42 -13.28 -0.07
N ILE A 251 28.97 -12.42 -0.93
CA ILE A 251 30.20 -12.71 -1.70
C ILE A 251 31.38 -12.95 -0.74
N TYR A 252 31.55 -12.06 0.23
CA TYR A 252 32.64 -12.21 1.21
C TYR A 252 32.55 -13.53 1.96
N LEU A 253 31.39 -13.84 2.51
CA LEU A 253 31.19 -15.06 3.31
C LEU A 253 31.33 -16.33 2.50
N GLU A 254 30.88 -16.35 1.24
CA GLU A 254 30.90 -17.55 0.42
C GLU A 254 32.25 -17.76 -0.31
N GLU A 255 32.84 -16.69 -0.81
CA GLU A 255 34.00 -16.80 -1.70
C GLU A 255 35.33 -16.47 -0.99
N PHE A 256 35.35 -15.58 0.02
CA PHE A 256 36.58 -15.05 0.59
C PHE A 256 36.80 -15.44 2.05
N ALA A 257 35.75 -15.64 2.83
CA ALA A 257 35.89 -15.94 4.24
C ALA A 257 36.57 -17.31 4.42
N SER A 258 37.58 -17.32 5.30
CA SER A 258 38.17 -18.58 5.78
C SER A 258 37.15 -19.29 6.65
N ARG A 259 37.05 -20.61 6.56
CA ARG A 259 36.27 -21.45 7.52
C ARG A 259 36.90 -21.39 8.87
N ASN A 260 36.48 -20.44 9.70
CA ASN A 260 36.95 -20.23 11.04
C ASN A 260 35.79 -19.88 11.99
N ARG A 261 36.03 -19.93 13.29
CA ARG A 261 35.01 -19.64 14.31
C ARG A 261 34.35 -18.25 14.16
N PHE A 262 35.06 -17.26 13.60
CA PHE A 262 34.52 -15.94 13.39
C PHE A 262 33.47 -15.94 12.27
N ALA A 263 33.75 -16.59 11.14
CA ALA A 263 32.78 -16.74 10.05
C ALA A 263 31.53 -17.51 10.53
N ASP A 264 31.70 -18.56 11.33
CA ASP A 264 30.59 -19.32 11.92
C ASP A 264 29.72 -18.44 12.84
N ILE A 265 30.34 -17.59 13.68
CA ILE A 265 29.62 -16.65 14.54
C ILE A 265 28.81 -15.66 13.69
N VAL A 266 29.40 -15.09 12.64
CA VAL A 266 28.70 -14.14 11.76
C VAL A 266 27.51 -14.82 11.08
N GLU A 267 27.68 -16.04 10.57
CA GLU A 267 26.62 -16.81 9.93
C GLU A 267 25.44 -17.10 10.87
N VAL A 268 25.74 -17.56 12.09
CA VAL A 268 24.74 -17.80 13.13
C VAL A 268 24.00 -16.50 13.48
N ASN A 269 24.71 -15.38 13.59
CA ASN A 269 24.09 -14.09 13.89
C ASN A 269 23.19 -13.59 12.75
N ILE A 270 23.58 -13.75 11.47
CA ILE A 270 22.72 -13.44 10.33
C ILE A 270 21.43 -14.26 10.38
N SER A 271 21.55 -15.55 10.68
CA SER A 271 20.39 -16.45 10.79
C SER A 271 19.49 -16.08 11.96
N ASN A 272 20.07 -15.75 13.12
CA ASN A 272 19.34 -15.29 14.29
C ASN A 272 18.63 -13.96 14.02
N LEU A 273 19.30 -13.02 13.34
CA LEU A 273 18.71 -11.73 12.98
C LEU A 273 17.49 -11.88 12.06
N ALA A 274 17.51 -12.89 11.17
CA ALA A 274 16.37 -13.22 10.32
C ALA A 274 15.14 -13.72 11.11
N ALA A 275 15.34 -14.27 12.30
CA ALA A 275 14.29 -14.79 13.16
C ALA A 275 13.74 -13.75 14.17
N VAL A 276 14.36 -12.56 14.25
CA VAL A 276 13.91 -11.48 15.16
C VAL A 276 12.55 -10.94 14.71
N PRO A 277 11.56 -10.81 15.61
CA PRO A 277 10.29 -10.16 15.31
C PRO A 277 10.49 -8.73 14.80
N SER A 278 9.76 -8.35 13.73
CA SER A 278 9.93 -7.04 13.07
C SER A 278 9.75 -5.83 14.01
N ILE A 279 8.89 -5.95 15.01
CA ILE A 279 8.66 -4.90 16.00
C ILE A 279 9.93 -4.53 16.78
N VAL A 280 10.85 -5.49 17.02
CA VAL A 280 12.11 -5.27 17.75
C VAL A 280 13.01 -4.30 16.96
N PHE A 281 13.03 -4.39 15.63
CA PHE A 281 13.74 -3.44 14.78
C PHE A 281 13.16 -2.03 14.89
N GLY A 282 11.84 -1.90 15.08
CA GLY A 282 11.20 -0.62 15.36
C GLY A 282 11.66 0.00 16.67
N ILE A 283 11.73 -0.80 17.76
CA ILE A 283 12.25 -0.35 19.06
C ILE A 283 13.71 0.06 18.93
N LEU A 284 14.52 -0.71 18.23
CA LEU A 284 15.93 -0.41 17.97
C LEU A 284 16.06 0.89 17.17
N GLY A 285 15.23 1.07 16.14
CA GLY A 285 15.18 2.30 15.35
C GLY A 285 14.81 3.52 16.17
N LEU A 286 13.81 3.41 17.04
CA LEU A 286 13.43 4.47 17.97
C LEU A 286 14.59 4.82 18.91
N SER A 287 15.25 3.83 19.49
CA SER A 287 16.30 4.04 20.47
C SER A 287 17.58 4.58 19.85
N ILE A 288 18.04 4.01 18.72
CA ILE A 288 19.31 4.39 18.11
C ILE A 288 19.13 5.60 17.19
N TYR A 289 18.25 5.52 16.19
CA TYR A 289 18.17 6.56 15.16
C TYR A 289 17.51 7.84 15.68
N ILE A 290 16.43 7.72 16.45
CA ILE A 290 15.69 8.90 16.92
C ILE A 290 16.27 9.43 18.24
N GLN A 291 16.42 8.57 19.28
CA GLN A 291 16.84 9.06 20.59
C GLN A 291 18.36 9.34 20.67
N LEU A 292 19.21 8.45 20.14
CA LEU A 292 20.67 8.59 20.24
C LEU A 292 21.24 9.47 19.11
N MET A 293 20.83 9.23 17.86
CA MET A 293 21.34 9.97 16.69
C MET A 293 20.54 11.26 16.41
N HIS A 294 19.44 11.50 17.11
CA HIS A 294 18.58 12.68 16.98
C HIS A 294 18.04 12.90 15.55
N LEU A 295 17.83 11.81 14.79
CA LEU A 295 17.20 11.91 13.49
C LEU A 295 15.69 12.22 13.66
N PRO A 296 15.08 12.96 12.73
CA PRO A 296 13.68 13.32 12.84
C PRO A 296 12.78 12.08 12.78
N SER A 297 11.78 12.05 13.66
CA SER A 297 10.73 11.02 13.61
C SER A 297 9.94 11.15 12.31
N SER A 298 9.37 10.05 11.83
CA SER A 298 8.57 10.00 10.59
C SER A 298 9.34 10.28 9.29
N ALA A 299 10.66 10.46 9.34
CA ALA A 299 11.46 10.66 8.14
C ALA A 299 11.61 9.37 7.31
N PRO A 300 11.46 9.43 5.97
CA PRO A 300 11.68 8.28 5.08
C PRO A 300 13.05 7.62 5.26
N LEU A 301 14.09 8.41 5.56
CA LEU A 301 15.42 7.91 5.86
C LEU A 301 15.43 6.97 7.06
N VAL A 302 14.81 7.37 8.16
CA VAL A 302 14.77 6.56 9.39
C VAL A 302 14.01 5.25 9.16
N GLY A 303 12.86 5.34 8.50
CA GLY A 303 12.09 4.14 8.10
C GLY A 303 12.91 3.21 7.21
N GLY A 304 13.61 3.77 6.22
CA GLY A 304 14.49 3.02 5.32
C GLY A 304 15.66 2.33 6.06
N LEU A 305 16.29 3.01 7.02
CA LEU A 305 17.37 2.42 7.84
C LEU A 305 16.87 1.25 8.68
N VAL A 306 15.72 1.40 9.33
CA VAL A 306 15.10 0.33 10.13
C VAL A 306 14.76 -0.88 9.27
N LEU A 307 14.11 -0.66 8.13
CA LEU A 307 13.76 -1.74 7.20
C LEU A 307 14.98 -2.37 6.56
N THR A 308 16.07 -1.60 6.32
CA THR A 308 17.35 -2.14 5.82
C THR A 308 17.91 -3.20 6.76
N LEU A 309 17.97 -2.92 8.08
CA LEU A 309 18.48 -3.89 9.04
C LEU A 309 17.71 -5.22 9.01
N MET A 310 16.40 -5.14 8.86
CA MET A 310 15.53 -6.31 8.78
C MET A 310 15.66 -7.05 7.45
N THR A 311 15.95 -6.33 6.36
CA THR A 311 16.01 -6.88 5.00
C THR A 311 17.37 -7.50 4.70
N LEU A 312 18.46 -7.04 5.35
CA LEU A 312 19.82 -7.56 5.13
C LEU A 312 19.91 -9.09 5.20
N PRO A 313 19.46 -9.79 6.26
CA PRO A 313 19.53 -11.25 6.33
C PRO A 313 18.74 -11.93 5.20
N ARG A 314 17.62 -11.34 4.82
CA ARG A 314 16.71 -11.84 3.76
C ARG A 314 17.32 -11.74 2.37
N ILE A 315 18.33 -10.88 2.19
CA ILE A 315 19.12 -10.78 0.96
C ILE A 315 20.37 -11.64 1.05
N ILE A 316 21.08 -11.62 2.19
CA ILE A 316 22.34 -12.34 2.36
C ILE A 316 22.13 -13.86 2.20
N ILE A 317 21.11 -14.43 2.85
CA ILE A 317 20.88 -15.88 2.86
C ILE A 317 20.61 -16.42 1.44
N PRO A 318 19.65 -15.89 0.66
CA PRO A 318 19.43 -16.36 -0.72
C PRO A 318 20.59 -16.04 -1.65
N ALA A 319 21.28 -14.90 -1.45
CA ALA A 319 22.44 -14.55 -2.27
C ALA A 319 23.58 -15.56 -2.09
N ARG A 320 23.86 -15.98 -0.86
CA ARG A 320 24.81 -17.07 -0.58
C ARG A 320 24.39 -18.38 -1.25
N ALA A 321 23.12 -18.76 -1.11
CA ALA A 321 22.61 -19.95 -1.75
C ALA A 321 22.75 -19.91 -3.27
N ALA A 322 22.52 -18.76 -3.89
CA ALA A 322 22.70 -18.55 -5.34
C ALA A 322 24.17 -18.65 -5.76
N LEU A 323 25.10 -18.11 -4.95
CA LEU A 323 26.54 -18.22 -5.20
C LEU A 323 27.01 -19.67 -5.06
N THR A 324 26.56 -20.38 -4.02
CA THR A 324 26.90 -21.81 -3.81
C THR A 324 26.39 -22.71 -4.95
N ALA A 325 25.25 -22.37 -5.54
CA ALA A 325 24.63 -23.13 -6.63
C ALA A 325 25.46 -23.09 -7.93
N VAL A 326 26.38 -22.14 -8.09
CA VAL A 326 27.27 -22.08 -9.28
C VAL A 326 28.26 -23.25 -9.21
N PRO A 327 28.39 -24.08 -10.29
CA PRO A 327 29.28 -25.25 -10.31
C PRO A 327 30.74 -24.90 -10.00
N PRO A 328 31.46 -25.70 -9.16
CA PRO A 328 32.86 -25.47 -8.85
C PRO A 328 33.77 -25.45 -10.07
N SER A 329 33.43 -26.25 -11.11
CA SER A 329 34.20 -26.32 -12.38
C SER A 329 34.37 -24.97 -13.07
N ILE A 330 33.41 -24.04 -12.92
CA ILE A 330 33.49 -22.68 -13.46
C ILE A 330 34.59 -21.88 -12.76
N ARG A 331 34.70 -22.04 -11.43
CA ARG A 331 35.73 -21.39 -10.64
C ARG A 331 37.12 -21.96 -10.97
N GLU A 332 37.23 -23.29 -11.06
CA GLU A 332 38.45 -23.98 -11.40
C GLU A 332 38.93 -23.64 -12.80
N ALA A 333 38.02 -23.60 -13.80
CA ALA A 333 38.36 -23.23 -15.16
C ALA A 333 38.87 -21.77 -15.25
N ALA A 334 38.23 -20.82 -14.59
CA ALA A 334 38.68 -19.43 -14.59
C ALA A 334 40.06 -19.26 -13.93
N LEU A 335 40.30 -19.92 -12.79
CA LEU A 335 41.61 -19.93 -12.14
C LEU A 335 42.67 -20.63 -13.00
N GLY A 336 42.31 -21.72 -13.70
CA GLY A 336 43.20 -22.47 -14.60
C GLY A 336 43.71 -21.67 -15.78
N VAL A 337 42.94 -20.70 -16.30
CA VAL A 337 43.38 -19.76 -17.34
C VAL A 337 44.09 -18.52 -16.77
N GLY A 338 44.35 -18.48 -15.46
CA GLY A 338 45.15 -17.43 -14.84
C GLY A 338 44.34 -16.24 -14.27
N ALA A 339 43.00 -16.32 -14.19
CA ALA A 339 42.21 -15.28 -13.56
C ALA A 339 42.51 -15.22 -12.07
N SER A 340 42.52 -14.01 -11.48
CA SER A 340 42.58 -13.84 -10.04
C SER A 340 41.25 -14.26 -9.40
N LYS A 341 41.26 -14.56 -8.09
CA LYS A 341 40.05 -14.94 -7.35
C LYS A 341 38.94 -13.91 -7.50
N MET A 342 39.26 -12.62 -7.39
CA MET A 342 38.32 -11.52 -7.58
C MET A 342 37.73 -11.48 -8.99
N GLN A 343 38.58 -11.65 -10.02
CA GLN A 343 38.12 -11.71 -11.41
C GLN A 343 37.21 -12.90 -11.66
N THR A 344 37.55 -14.07 -11.11
CA THR A 344 36.71 -15.27 -11.17
C THR A 344 35.32 -15.00 -10.58
N VAL A 345 35.27 -14.39 -9.40
CA VAL A 345 33.99 -14.09 -8.74
C VAL A 345 33.20 -13.04 -9.53
N MET A 346 33.80 -11.91 -9.86
CA MET A 346 33.06 -10.78 -10.44
C MET A 346 32.64 -11.01 -11.90
N HIS A 347 33.46 -11.73 -12.70
CA HIS A 347 33.19 -11.92 -14.13
C HIS A 347 32.52 -13.25 -14.48
N HIS A 348 32.60 -14.26 -13.59
CA HIS A 348 32.09 -15.60 -13.92
C HIS A 348 31.03 -16.06 -12.90
N VAL A 349 31.33 -16.01 -11.60
CA VAL A 349 30.42 -16.55 -10.58
C VAL A 349 29.24 -15.62 -10.34
N LEU A 350 29.48 -14.34 -10.09
CA LEU A 350 28.44 -13.36 -9.78
C LEU A 350 27.40 -13.21 -10.91
N PRO A 351 27.76 -13.10 -12.19
CA PRO A 351 26.77 -13.02 -13.27
C PRO A 351 25.87 -14.25 -13.36
N LEU A 352 26.40 -15.44 -13.08
CA LEU A 352 25.62 -16.69 -13.07
C LEU A 352 24.71 -16.80 -11.84
N ALA A 353 25.15 -16.28 -10.70
CA ALA A 353 24.36 -16.23 -9.48
C ALA A 353 23.30 -15.10 -9.48
N MET A 354 23.47 -14.09 -10.34
CA MET A 354 22.66 -12.87 -10.35
C MET A 354 21.14 -13.13 -10.41
N PRO A 355 20.59 -14.04 -11.22
CA PRO A 355 19.15 -14.31 -11.22
C PRO A 355 18.63 -14.77 -9.86
N GLY A 356 19.38 -15.62 -9.14
CA GLY A 356 19.03 -16.06 -7.79
C GLY A 356 19.15 -14.94 -6.76
N ILE A 357 20.19 -14.13 -6.84
CA ILE A 357 20.40 -12.96 -5.97
C ILE A 357 19.26 -11.97 -6.16
N LEU A 358 18.92 -11.60 -7.40
CA LEU A 358 17.84 -10.66 -7.69
C LEU A 358 16.48 -11.18 -7.21
N THR A 359 16.24 -12.48 -7.35
CA THR A 359 15.01 -13.09 -6.78
C THR A 359 14.94 -12.90 -5.26
N GLY A 360 16.03 -13.14 -4.54
CA GLY A 360 16.12 -12.89 -3.10
C GLY A 360 15.89 -11.42 -2.75
N VAL A 361 16.46 -10.50 -3.52
CA VAL A 361 16.27 -9.05 -3.36
C VAL A 361 14.81 -8.66 -3.56
N ILE A 362 14.17 -9.12 -4.64
CA ILE A 362 12.76 -8.81 -4.94
C ILE A 362 11.86 -9.30 -3.80
N ILE A 363 12.07 -10.51 -3.30
CA ILE A 363 11.28 -11.06 -2.18
C ILE A 363 11.53 -10.24 -0.91
N GLY A 364 12.79 -9.90 -0.59
CA GLY A 364 13.15 -9.07 0.56
C GLY A 364 12.52 -7.68 0.50
N MET A 365 12.56 -7.04 -0.67
CA MET A 365 11.95 -5.73 -0.90
C MET A 365 10.43 -5.77 -0.82
N ALA A 366 9.78 -6.77 -1.41
CA ALA A 366 8.33 -6.95 -1.33
C ALA A 366 7.87 -7.12 0.12
N GLN A 367 8.64 -7.85 0.93
CA GLN A 367 8.36 -8.02 2.34
C GLN A 367 8.58 -6.72 3.12
N ALA A 368 9.67 -5.98 2.86
CA ALA A 368 9.92 -4.68 3.48
C ALA A 368 8.78 -3.67 3.19
N LEU A 369 8.26 -3.65 1.96
CA LEU A 369 7.13 -2.80 1.58
C LEU A 369 5.84 -3.14 2.35
N GLY A 370 5.66 -4.39 2.74
CA GLY A 370 4.49 -4.84 3.50
C GLY A 370 4.61 -4.69 5.02
N GLU A 371 5.77 -4.29 5.53
CA GLU A 371 5.99 -4.18 6.98
C GLU A 371 5.44 -2.86 7.54
N THR A 372 4.60 -2.97 8.56
CA THR A 372 3.97 -1.81 9.21
C THR A 372 4.41 -1.63 10.66
N ALA A 373 4.60 -2.71 11.41
CA ALA A 373 4.85 -2.68 12.84
C ALA A 373 6.09 -1.84 13.25
N PRO A 374 7.28 -2.00 12.63
CA PRO A 374 8.43 -1.19 12.98
C PRO A 374 8.23 0.30 12.62
N LEU A 375 7.49 0.59 11.56
CA LEU A 375 7.24 1.96 11.09
C LEU A 375 6.33 2.72 12.06
N LEU A 376 5.32 2.05 12.62
CA LEU A 376 4.45 2.63 13.64
C LEU A 376 5.24 3.10 14.87
N LEU A 377 6.24 2.33 15.31
CA LEU A 377 7.04 2.65 16.50
C LEU A 377 7.95 3.87 16.32
N ILE A 378 8.44 4.12 15.11
CA ILE A 378 9.27 5.29 14.82
C ILE A 378 8.45 6.52 14.43
N GLY A 379 7.13 6.48 14.61
CA GLY A 379 6.25 7.61 14.38
C GLY A 379 5.81 7.81 12.93
N MET A 380 6.06 6.85 12.03
CA MET A 380 5.54 6.90 10.66
C MET A 380 4.05 6.55 10.62
N VAL A 381 3.30 7.19 11.48
CA VAL A 381 1.83 7.16 11.52
C VAL A 381 1.38 8.43 10.83
N GLY A 382 1.39 8.40 9.49
CA GLY A 382 1.35 9.64 8.78
C GLY A 382 -0.04 10.24 8.63
N PHE A 383 -0.32 11.30 9.35
CA PHE A 383 -1.19 12.35 8.86
C PHE A 383 -0.31 13.49 8.34
N ILE A 384 -0.06 13.55 7.03
CA ILE A 384 0.68 14.62 6.38
C ILE A 384 -0.32 15.42 5.54
N ALA A 385 -0.86 16.48 6.15
CA ALA A 385 -1.95 17.26 5.57
C ALA A 385 -1.54 18.21 4.43
N THR A 386 -0.27 18.56 4.27
CA THR A 386 0.02 19.77 3.51
C THR A 386 1.18 19.71 2.51
N ASN A 387 2.20 18.89 2.68
CA ASN A 387 3.39 18.95 1.83
C ASN A 387 3.86 17.58 1.37
N TYR A 388 4.22 17.50 0.10
CA TYR A 388 5.00 16.38 -0.41
C TYR A 388 6.38 16.37 0.26
N PRO A 389 6.95 15.19 0.56
CA PRO A 389 8.33 15.11 1.01
C PRO A 389 9.25 15.59 -0.11
N GLU A 390 9.99 16.67 0.17
CA GLU A 390 10.94 17.27 -0.78
C GLU A 390 12.28 16.54 -0.77
N ASN A 391 12.57 15.79 0.31
CA ASN A 391 13.81 15.07 0.52
C ASN A 391 13.59 13.82 1.39
N PHE A 392 14.69 13.14 1.76
CA PHE A 392 14.67 11.91 2.58
C PHE A 392 14.52 12.17 4.09
N ILE A 393 14.56 13.42 4.52
CA ILE A 393 14.59 13.84 5.94
C ILE A 393 13.34 14.63 6.29
#